data_803245b4e2117c5c13c5edccf9f332cb
#
_entry.id   803245b4e2117c5c13c5edccf9f332cb
#
_cell.length_a   1.000
_cell.length_b   1.000
_cell.length_c   1.000
_cell.angle_alpha   90.00
_cell.angle_beta   90.00
_cell.angle_gamma   90.00
#
_symmetry.space_group_name_H-M   'P 1'
#
loop_
_entity.id
_entity.type
_entity.pdbx_description
1 polymer ?
#
loop_
_entity_poly.entity_id
_entity_poly.type
_entity_poly.pdbx_seq_one_letter_code
_entity_poly.pdbx_strand_id
1 'polypeptide(L)'
;MESENNSVKSKSISRKKKIHNNSNDLEIDPKVTPINVSELEQIQRDQLIVIAEEKAVDFAENLSKQELIYNILKKQSEKNGAIIAGGVLTVVEDGFGFLRSNKLVPGPSDVYVSQSQIRKLGLRSGDYVVGLVRSPKDQEKYYGLLRVERVNDMTSEEAKRRPNFEDLTPIFPDEKITLETDKPNDSLSQRIVDIFSPVGKGQRALIVSPPKAGKTMLLKSIANGITSNNKDVHLMVLLIGERPEEVTDMRRSVEGEVIASTFDEPVEDHTRVTEVALERAKRLVEAGTDVVILMDSVTRLARAYNL
;
A
#
# COMPACT_ATOMS: atom_id res chain seq x y z
N MET A 1 5.59 -58.61 -62.41
CA MET A 1 4.20 -58.33 -62.73
C MET A 1 3.58 -57.78 -61.44
N GLU A 2 3.61 -56.49 -61.36
CA GLU A 2 2.50 -55.53 -61.47
C GLU A 2 1.55 -55.71 -60.27
N SER A 3 1.68 -54.82 -59.40
CA SER A 3 0.98 -53.52 -59.20
C SER A 3 -0.37 -53.79 -58.54
N GLU A 4 -0.76 -53.14 -57.53
CA GLU A 4 -1.27 -51.79 -57.52
C GLU A 4 -1.42 -51.19 -56.06
N ASN A 5 -1.06 -49.97 -55.96
CA ASN A 5 -1.32 -49.05 -54.86
C ASN A 5 -2.81 -48.91 -54.57
N ASN A 6 -3.18 -48.88 -53.32
CA ASN A 6 -4.36 -48.08 -52.91
C ASN A 6 -4.11 -47.34 -51.59
N SER A 7 -3.83 -46.06 -51.73
CA SER A 7 -3.68 -45.09 -50.68
C SER A 7 -5.03 -44.72 -50.09
N VAL A 8 -5.27 -45.07 -48.84
CA VAL A 8 -6.41 -44.55 -48.06
C VAL A 8 -5.95 -43.31 -47.31
N LYS A 9 -6.36 -42.13 -47.78
CA LYS A 9 -6.25 -40.84 -47.08
C LYS A 9 -7.14 -40.84 -45.86
N SER A 10 -6.56 -40.92 -44.66
CA SER A 10 -7.23 -40.61 -43.42
C SER A 10 -7.24 -39.09 -43.22
N LYS A 11 -8.43 -38.49 -43.36
CA LYS A 11 -8.67 -37.08 -42.98
C LYS A 11 -8.66 -36.96 -41.46
N SER A 12 -7.60 -36.40 -40.91
CA SER A 12 -7.57 -35.95 -39.52
C SER A 12 -8.41 -34.70 -39.38
N ILE A 13 -9.58 -34.81 -38.76
CA ILE A 13 -10.43 -33.69 -38.36
C ILE A 13 -9.83 -33.10 -37.08
N SER A 14 -9.04 -32.04 -37.20
CA SER A 14 -8.59 -31.27 -36.04
C SER A 14 -9.80 -30.50 -35.48
N ARG A 15 -10.40 -31.01 -34.40
CA ARG A 15 -11.32 -30.25 -33.57
C ARG A 15 -10.55 -29.18 -32.83
N LYS A 16 -10.50 -27.95 -33.35
CA LYS A 16 -10.14 -26.75 -32.60
C LYS A 16 -11.14 -26.55 -31.45
N LYS A 17 -10.75 -26.93 -30.23
CA LYS A 17 -11.43 -26.47 -29.02
C LYS A 17 -11.34 -24.95 -28.97
N LYS A 18 -12.42 -24.25 -29.23
CA LYS A 18 -12.59 -22.85 -28.87
C LYS A 18 -12.57 -22.77 -27.34
N ILE A 19 -11.44 -22.37 -26.79
CA ILE A 19 -11.36 -21.90 -25.41
C ILE A 19 -12.08 -20.55 -25.41
N HIS A 20 -13.28 -20.50 -24.84
CA HIS A 20 -13.93 -19.22 -24.53
C HIS A 20 -13.15 -18.59 -23.39
N ASN A 21 -12.17 -17.75 -23.72
CA ASN A 21 -11.67 -16.73 -22.83
C ASN A 21 -12.76 -15.66 -22.74
N ASN A 22 -13.59 -15.72 -21.70
CA ASN A 22 -14.39 -14.57 -21.26
C ASN A 22 -13.47 -13.62 -20.47
N SER A 23 -12.49 -13.02 -21.12
CA SER A 23 -11.86 -11.78 -20.70
C SER A 23 -12.65 -10.67 -21.42
N ASN A 24 -13.51 -9.96 -20.69
CA ASN A 24 -13.94 -8.64 -21.12
C ASN A 24 -12.70 -7.74 -21.14
N ASP A 25 -11.94 -7.80 -22.23
CA ASP A 25 -10.93 -6.79 -22.54
C ASP A 25 -11.70 -5.51 -22.82
N LEU A 26 -11.78 -4.63 -21.82
CA LEU A 26 -12.17 -3.24 -22.01
C LEU A 26 -11.08 -2.63 -22.90
N GLU A 27 -11.44 -2.35 -24.16
CA GLU A 27 -10.59 -1.56 -25.07
C GLU A 27 -10.49 -0.15 -24.44
N ILE A 28 -9.33 0.12 -23.84
CA ILE A 28 -9.00 1.44 -23.30
C ILE A 28 -8.67 2.33 -24.49
N ASP A 29 -9.39 3.43 -24.66
CA ASP A 29 -9.07 4.43 -25.70
C ASP A 29 -7.66 4.99 -25.41
N PRO A 30 -6.66 4.80 -26.28
CA PRO A 30 -5.29 5.26 -26.07
C PRO A 30 -5.15 6.78 -25.97
N LYS A 31 -6.22 7.53 -26.26
CA LYS A 31 -6.24 9.00 -26.16
C LYS A 31 -6.69 9.51 -24.80
N VAL A 32 -7.18 8.64 -23.92
CA VAL A 32 -7.68 9.04 -22.59
C VAL A 32 -6.59 8.78 -21.56
N THR A 33 -6.10 9.85 -20.93
CA THR A 33 -5.14 9.73 -19.82
C THR A 33 -5.78 9.01 -18.63
N PRO A 34 -5.14 7.99 -18.08
CA PRO A 34 -5.64 7.31 -16.90
C PRO A 34 -5.65 8.25 -15.69
N ILE A 35 -6.67 8.15 -14.84
CA ILE A 35 -6.77 8.91 -13.60
C ILE A 35 -6.39 8.00 -12.44
N ASN A 36 -5.53 8.50 -11.55
CA ASN A 36 -5.11 7.79 -10.35
C ASN A 36 -5.98 8.22 -9.15
N VAL A 37 -6.64 7.27 -8.51
CA VAL A 37 -7.51 7.51 -7.34
C VAL A 37 -6.74 8.10 -6.18
N SER A 38 -5.54 7.57 -5.90
CA SER A 38 -4.70 8.06 -4.79
C SER A 38 -4.23 9.50 -4.97
N GLU A 39 -4.04 9.97 -6.20
CA GLU A 39 -3.72 11.36 -6.49
C GLU A 39 -4.92 12.26 -6.22
N LEU A 40 -6.13 11.87 -6.63
CA LEU A 40 -7.35 12.63 -6.35
C LEU A 40 -7.62 12.77 -4.85
N GLU A 41 -7.32 11.73 -4.05
CA GLU A 41 -7.50 11.78 -2.60
C GLU A 41 -6.59 12.81 -1.91
N GLN A 42 -5.41 13.11 -2.48
CA GLN A 42 -4.46 14.10 -1.95
C GLN A 42 -4.82 15.54 -2.31
N ILE A 43 -5.62 15.75 -3.36
CA ILE A 43 -6.01 17.07 -3.85
C ILE A 43 -7.00 17.74 -2.87
N GLN A 44 -6.90 19.08 -2.72
CA GLN A 44 -7.85 19.84 -1.93
C GLN A 44 -9.20 19.95 -2.64
N ARG A 45 -10.28 20.12 -1.84
CA ARG A 45 -11.65 20.15 -2.36
C ARG A 45 -11.86 21.18 -3.48
N ASP A 46 -11.30 22.37 -3.34
CA ASP A 46 -11.47 23.46 -4.31
C ASP A 46 -10.86 23.11 -5.68
N GLN A 47 -9.71 22.44 -5.67
CA GLN A 47 -9.08 21.94 -6.90
C GLN A 47 -9.86 20.76 -7.51
N LEU A 48 -10.48 19.92 -6.68
CA LEU A 48 -11.34 18.84 -7.18
C LEU A 48 -12.60 19.37 -7.84
N ILE A 49 -13.15 20.51 -7.39
CA ILE A 49 -14.30 21.17 -8.06
C ILE A 49 -13.92 21.56 -9.48
N VAL A 50 -12.76 22.17 -9.69
CA VAL A 50 -12.29 22.54 -11.03
C VAL A 50 -12.16 21.31 -11.93
N ILE A 51 -11.55 20.23 -11.43
CA ILE A 51 -11.43 18.97 -12.18
C ILE A 51 -12.82 18.37 -12.49
N ALA A 52 -13.76 18.45 -11.56
CA ALA A 52 -15.11 17.95 -11.71
C ALA A 52 -15.88 18.72 -12.79
N GLU A 53 -15.74 20.04 -12.84
CA GLU A 53 -16.33 20.91 -13.88
C GLU A 53 -15.75 20.58 -15.26
N GLU A 54 -14.43 20.42 -15.39
CA GLU A 54 -13.78 19.98 -16.64
C GLU A 54 -14.29 18.62 -17.14
N LYS A 55 -14.71 17.75 -16.23
CA LYS A 55 -15.28 16.42 -16.53
C LYS A 55 -16.80 16.44 -16.70
N ALA A 56 -17.43 17.61 -16.65
CA ALA A 56 -18.88 17.80 -16.74
C ALA A 56 -19.66 17.05 -15.64
N VAL A 57 -19.22 17.21 -14.41
CA VAL A 57 -19.94 16.75 -13.20
C VAL A 57 -20.91 17.86 -12.79
N ASP A 58 -22.21 17.54 -12.75
CA ASP A 58 -23.24 18.50 -12.37
C ASP A 58 -23.18 18.82 -10.87
N PHE A 59 -23.40 20.09 -10.51
CA PHE A 59 -23.48 20.58 -9.13
C PHE A 59 -22.24 20.30 -8.27
N ALA A 60 -21.04 20.32 -8.86
CA ALA A 60 -19.77 20.01 -8.19
C ALA A 60 -19.55 20.81 -6.89
N GLU A 61 -19.96 22.07 -6.84
CA GLU A 61 -19.82 22.93 -5.65
C GLU A 61 -20.56 22.42 -4.41
N ASN A 62 -21.64 21.66 -4.58
CA ASN A 62 -22.48 21.17 -3.50
C ASN A 62 -22.06 19.78 -2.98
N LEU A 63 -21.09 19.12 -3.65
CA LEU A 63 -20.66 17.78 -3.34
C LEU A 63 -19.56 17.77 -2.26
N SER A 64 -19.58 16.76 -1.42
CA SER A 64 -18.47 16.46 -0.50
C SER A 64 -17.23 16.03 -1.29
N LYS A 65 -16.06 16.07 -0.67
CA LYS A 65 -14.80 15.65 -1.30
C LYS A 65 -14.89 14.22 -1.85
N GLN A 66 -15.52 13.30 -1.13
CA GLN A 66 -15.67 11.91 -1.54
C GLN A 66 -16.63 11.76 -2.73
N GLU A 67 -17.75 12.49 -2.72
CA GLU A 67 -18.70 12.51 -3.83
C GLU A 67 -18.10 13.13 -5.09
N LEU A 68 -17.27 14.18 -4.96
CA LEU A 68 -16.52 14.73 -6.09
C LEU A 68 -15.61 13.68 -6.72
N ILE A 69 -14.78 13.02 -5.93
CA ILE A 69 -13.88 11.95 -6.41
C ILE A 69 -14.69 10.84 -7.08
N TYR A 70 -15.77 10.38 -6.46
CA TYR A 70 -16.63 9.35 -7.02
C TYR A 70 -17.21 9.76 -8.39
N ASN A 71 -17.76 10.96 -8.51
CA ASN A 71 -18.37 11.44 -9.76
C ASN A 71 -17.33 11.69 -10.86
N ILE A 72 -16.14 12.20 -10.52
CA ILE A 72 -15.02 12.35 -11.47
C ILE A 72 -14.62 10.98 -12.04
N LEU A 73 -14.45 9.97 -11.19
CA LEU A 73 -14.08 8.62 -11.59
C LEU A 73 -15.19 7.93 -12.39
N LYS A 74 -16.46 8.13 -12.02
CA LYS A 74 -17.61 7.63 -12.76
C LYS A 74 -17.67 8.21 -14.18
N LYS A 75 -17.52 9.52 -14.32
CA LYS A 75 -17.45 10.19 -15.63
C LYS A 75 -16.27 9.73 -16.48
N GLN A 76 -15.13 9.48 -15.86
CA GLN A 76 -13.96 8.90 -16.53
C GLN A 76 -14.27 7.49 -17.06
N SER A 77 -14.91 6.65 -16.24
CA SER A 77 -15.29 5.29 -16.62
C SER A 77 -16.31 5.26 -17.76
N GLU A 78 -17.31 6.17 -17.73
CA GLU A 78 -18.31 6.32 -18.80
C GLU A 78 -17.69 6.67 -20.16
N LYS A 79 -16.57 7.38 -20.17
CA LYS A 79 -15.78 7.72 -21.38
C LYS A 79 -14.80 6.62 -21.78
N ASN A 80 -14.93 5.39 -21.28
CA ASN A 80 -13.98 4.28 -21.45
C ASN A 80 -12.54 4.66 -21.05
N GLY A 81 -12.40 5.59 -20.11
CA GLY A 81 -11.12 6.00 -19.56
C GLY A 81 -10.61 5.01 -18.51
N ALA A 82 -9.30 4.76 -18.49
CA ALA A 82 -8.68 3.93 -17.48
C ALA A 82 -8.70 4.63 -16.11
N ILE A 83 -9.16 3.93 -15.08
CA ILE A 83 -9.06 4.33 -13.68
C ILE A 83 -7.97 3.47 -13.05
N ILE A 84 -6.97 4.13 -12.46
CA ILE A 84 -5.89 3.45 -11.73
C ILE A 84 -6.13 3.66 -10.24
N ALA A 85 -6.04 2.60 -9.48
CA ALA A 85 -6.03 2.67 -8.02
C ALA A 85 -4.85 1.90 -7.45
N GLY A 86 -4.33 2.40 -6.33
CA GLY A 86 -3.31 1.72 -5.55
C GLY A 86 -3.68 1.70 -4.08
N GLY A 87 -3.28 0.65 -3.38
CA GLY A 87 -3.53 0.52 -1.96
C GLY A 87 -2.91 -0.73 -1.37
N VAL A 88 -2.90 -0.78 -0.04
CA VAL A 88 -2.41 -1.94 0.71
C VAL A 88 -3.49 -3.01 0.76
N LEU A 89 -3.19 -4.20 0.29
CA LEU A 89 -4.11 -5.34 0.28
C LEU A 89 -4.34 -5.86 1.70
N THR A 90 -5.59 -5.97 2.08
CA THR A 90 -6.03 -6.70 3.27
C THR A 90 -6.90 -7.87 2.82
N VAL A 91 -6.45 -9.09 3.07
CA VAL A 91 -7.21 -10.32 2.74
C VAL A 91 -8.07 -10.69 3.95
N VAL A 92 -9.34 -10.99 3.70
CA VAL A 92 -10.28 -11.45 4.72
C VAL A 92 -10.33 -13.00 4.75
N GLU A 93 -10.92 -13.57 5.81
CA GLU A 93 -11.00 -15.02 6.01
C GLU A 93 -11.64 -15.79 4.84
N ASP A 94 -12.61 -15.19 4.16
CA ASP A 94 -13.25 -15.76 2.97
C ASP A 94 -12.32 -15.81 1.73
N GLY A 95 -11.10 -15.29 1.85
CA GLY A 95 -10.05 -15.35 0.82
C GLY A 95 -10.14 -14.28 -0.27
N PHE A 96 -11.12 -13.39 -0.26
CA PHE A 96 -11.10 -12.16 -1.05
C PHE A 96 -10.43 -11.03 -0.26
N GLY A 97 -10.20 -9.86 -0.86
CA GLY A 97 -9.53 -8.78 -0.17
C GLY A 97 -9.97 -7.41 -0.64
N PHE A 98 -9.43 -6.39 0.04
CA PHE A 98 -9.62 -4.99 -0.28
C PHE A 98 -8.29 -4.26 -0.34
N LEU A 99 -8.09 -3.40 -1.34
CA LEU A 99 -7.01 -2.44 -1.33
C LEU A 99 -7.44 -1.25 -0.47
N ARG A 100 -6.70 -1.03 0.60
CA ARG A 100 -6.92 0.06 1.55
C ARG A 100 -6.11 1.28 1.16
N SER A 101 -6.70 2.45 1.34
CA SER A 101 -5.97 3.72 1.21
C SER A 101 -4.98 3.93 2.37
N ASN A 102 -4.32 5.07 2.41
CA ASN A 102 -3.27 5.42 3.39
C ASN A 102 -3.67 5.29 4.88
N LYS A 103 -4.96 5.21 5.19
CA LYS A 103 -5.42 5.02 6.58
C LYS A 103 -5.40 3.57 7.04
N LEU A 104 -5.29 2.60 6.14
CA LEU A 104 -5.31 1.16 6.39
C LEU A 104 -6.57 0.62 7.10
N VAL A 105 -7.62 1.45 7.24
CA VAL A 105 -8.93 1.08 7.78
C VAL A 105 -9.97 0.98 6.66
N PRO A 106 -11.09 0.27 6.87
CA PRO A 106 -12.17 0.19 5.90
C PRO A 106 -12.69 1.57 5.48
N GLY A 107 -12.84 1.79 4.18
CA GLY A 107 -13.31 3.04 3.62
C GLY A 107 -14.17 2.89 2.37
N PRO A 108 -14.87 3.95 1.96
CA PRO A 108 -15.73 3.92 0.77
C PRO A 108 -14.95 3.83 -0.54
N SER A 109 -13.70 4.23 -0.56
CA SER A 109 -12.80 4.18 -1.72
C SER A 109 -12.05 2.85 -1.86
N ASP A 110 -12.33 1.88 -0.99
CA ASP A 110 -11.70 0.56 -1.05
C ASP A 110 -11.96 -0.15 -2.38
N VAL A 111 -10.96 -0.86 -2.87
CA VAL A 111 -11.07 -1.64 -4.11
C VAL A 111 -11.15 -3.11 -3.78
N TYR A 112 -12.22 -3.74 -4.21
CA TYR A 112 -12.43 -5.18 -4.06
C TYR A 112 -11.47 -5.97 -4.95
N VAL A 113 -10.82 -6.97 -4.37
CA VAL A 113 -9.93 -7.92 -5.05
C VAL A 113 -10.49 -9.32 -4.88
N SER A 114 -10.74 -10.00 -5.99
CA SER A 114 -11.33 -11.33 -5.96
C SER A 114 -10.34 -12.39 -5.47
N GLN A 115 -10.86 -13.45 -4.84
CA GLN A 115 -10.07 -14.61 -4.40
C GLN A 115 -9.26 -15.24 -5.55
N SER A 116 -9.85 -15.28 -6.74
CA SER A 116 -9.18 -15.82 -7.92
C SER A 116 -7.95 -15.01 -8.34
N GLN A 117 -8.01 -13.67 -8.25
CA GLN A 117 -6.87 -12.81 -8.51
C GLN A 117 -5.78 -12.98 -7.45
N ILE A 118 -6.17 -13.01 -6.16
CA ILE A 118 -5.24 -13.23 -5.04
C ILE A 118 -4.46 -14.53 -5.23
N ARG A 119 -5.16 -15.64 -5.48
CA ARG A 119 -4.52 -16.94 -5.70
C ARG A 119 -3.67 -17.02 -6.97
N LYS A 120 -4.18 -16.49 -8.09
CA LYS A 120 -3.48 -16.51 -9.39
C LYS A 120 -2.17 -15.74 -9.35
N LEU A 121 -2.16 -14.59 -8.68
CA LEU A 121 -1.01 -13.68 -8.63
C LEU A 121 -0.14 -13.87 -7.39
N GLY A 122 -0.54 -14.75 -6.44
CA GLY A 122 0.19 -14.99 -5.20
C GLY A 122 0.23 -13.76 -4.29
N LEU A 123 -0.83 -12.95 -4.30
CA LEU A 123 -0.94 -11.74 -3.46
C LEU A 123 -1.12 -12.12 -2.00
N ARG A 124 -0.58 -11.29 -1.11
CA ARG A 124 -0.63 -11.49 0.34
C ARG A 124 -1.10 -10.20 1.03
N SER A 125 -1.65 -10.33 2.23
CA SER A 125 -1.93 -9.15 3.06
C SER A 125 -0.66 -8.32 3.25
N GLY A 126 -0.80 -7.00 3.17
CA GLY A 126 0.32 -6.06 3.24
C GLY A 126 0.94 -5.69 1.90
N ASP A 127 0.62 -6.38 0.80
CA ASP A 127 1.07 -5.98 -0.54
C ASP A 127 0.50 -4.64 -0.94
N TYR A 128 1.35 -3.75 -1.45
CA TYR A 128 0.90 -2.54 -2.13
C TYR A 128 0.64 -2.87 -3.59
N VAL A 129 -0.63 -2.91 -3.96
CA VAL A 129 -1.08 -3.30 -5.29
C VAL A 129 -1.55 -2.08 -6.05
N VAL A 130 -1.03 -1.89 -7.24
CA VAL A 130 -1.49 -0.87 -8.19
C VAL A 130 -2.08 -1.56 -9.41
N GLY A 131 -3.24 -1.09 -9.86
CA GLY A 131 -3.88 -1.71 -11.00
C GLY A 131 -5.05 -0.92 -11.56
N LEU A 132 -5.58 -1.43 -12.67
CA LEU A 132 -6.78 -0.89 -13.30
C LEU A 132 -8.02 -1.35 -12.52
N VAL A 133 -8.91 -0.42 -12.27
CA VAL A 133 -10.17 -0.65 -11.57
C VAL A 133 -11.37 -0.20 -12.40
N ARG A 134 -12.51 -0.78 -12.13
CA ARG A 134 -13.80 -0.33 -12.65
C ARG A 134 -14.65 0.30 -11.55
N SER A 135 -15.51 1.21 -11.93
CA SER A 135 -16.54 1.74 -11.04
C SER A 135 -17.49 0.64 -10.55
N PRO A 136 -18.09 0.82 -9.36
CA PRO A 136 -19.15 -0.06 -8.88
C PRO A 136 -20.28 -0.16 -9.87
N LYS A 137 -20.83 -1.37 -10.07
CA LYS A 137 -22.09 -1.58 -10.81
C LYS A 137 -23.29 -1.30 -9.90
N ASP A 138 -24.48 -1.25 -10.49
CA ASP A 138 -25.72 -1.18 -9.73
C ASP A 138 -25.76 -2.31 -8.70
N GLN A 139 -25.93 -1.98 -7.40
CA GLN A 139 -25.86 -2.86 -6.22
C GLN A 139 -24.45 -3.22 -5.69
N GLU A 140 -23.36 -2.85 -6.33
CA GLU A 140 -22.02 -2.98 -5.77
C GLU A 140 -21.64 -1.73 -4.96
N LYS A 141 -20.96 -1.93 -3.82
CA LYS A 141 -20.54 -0.84 -2.94
C LYS A 141 -19.11 -0.37 -3.24
N TYR A 142 -18.26 -1.23 -3.76
CA TYR A 142 -16.82 -1.00 -3.90
C TYR A 142 -16.37 -1.02 -5.36
N TYR A 143 -15.29 -0.32 -5.65
CA TYR A 143 -14.58 -0.46 -6.92
C TYR A 143 -14.10 -1.90 -7.10
N GLY A 144 -14.04 -2.40 -8.33
CA GLY A 144 -13.55 -3.75 -8.62
C GLY A 144 -12.21 -3.72 -9.33
N LEU A 145 -11.20 -4.45 -8.81
CA LEU A 145 -9.91 -4.59 -9.47
C LEU A 145 -10.08 -5.43 -10.75
N LEU A 146 -9.68 -4.88 -11.90
CA LEU A 146 -9.71 -5.55 -13.20
C LEU A 146 -8.38 -6.22 -13.50
N ARG A 147 -7.28 -5.47 -13.41
CA ARG A 147 -5.95 -5.95 -13.74
C ARG A 147 -4.91 -5.35 -12.79
N VAL A 148 -4.02 -6.19 -12.30
CA VAL A 148 -2.85 -5.74 -11.52
C VAL A 148 -1.74 -5.33 -12.48
N GLU A 149 -1.18 -4.14 -12.25
CA GLU A 149 -0.04 -3.60 -12.99
C GLU A 149 1.27 -3.82 -12.23
N ARG A 150 1.28 -3.51 -10.93
CA ARG A 150 2.45 -3.65 -10.04
C ARG A 150 2.06 -4.14 -8.66
N VAL A 151 3.00 -4.81 -8.00
CA VAL A 151 2.92 -5.26 -6.61
C VAL A 151 4.23 -4.90 -5.92
N ASN A 152 4.20 -4.00 -4.92
CA ASN A 152 5.41 -3.50 -4.22
C ASN A 152 6.52 -3.06 -5.19
N ASP A 153 6.15 -2.28 -6.21
CA ASP A 153 7.02 -1.80 -7.29
C ASP A 153 7.63 -2.88 -8.22
N MET A 154 7.31 -4.16 -7.97
CA MET A 154 7.69 -5.29 -8.82
C MET A 154 6.59 -5.62 -9.84
N THR A 155 6.96 -6.36 -10.88
CA THR A 155 6.00 -7.00 -11.77
C THR A 155 5.23 -8.12 -11.03
N SER A 156 4.04 -8.47 -11.52
CA SER A 156 3.24 -9.55 -10.91
C SER A 156 3.95 -10.91 -10.92
N GLU A 157 4.85 -11.14 -11.90
CA GLU A 157 5.61 -12.40 -11.99
C GLU A 157 6.76 -12.45 -10.98
N GLU A 158 7.47 -11.36 -10.78
CA GLU A 158 8.51 -11.23 -9.76
C GLU A 158 7.93 -11.34 -8.36
N ALA A 159 6.82 -10.63 -8.09
CA ALA A 159 6.12 -10.66 -6.82
C ALA A 159 5.67 -12.09 -6.43
N LYS A 160 5.32 -12.93 -7.40
CA LYS A 160 4.93 -14.32 -7.17
C LYS A 160 6.11 -15.21 -6.75
N ARG A 161 7.33 -14.88 -7.16
CA ARG A 161 8.55 -15.69 -6.90
C ARG A 161 9.27 -15.30 -5.62
N ARG A 162 8.86 -14.20 -4.96
CA ARG A 162 9.50 -13.72 -3.74
C ARG A 162 9.39 -14.75 -2.60
N PRO A 163 10.40 -14.86 -1.73
CA PRO A 163 10.35 -15.72 -0.54
C PRO A 163 9.25 -15.25 0.42
N ASN A 164 8.84 -16.11 1.36
CA ASN A 164 8.04 -15.67 2.49
C ASN A 164 8.95 -15.08 3.56
N PHE A 165 8.46 -14.11 4.31
CA PHE A 165 9.22 -13.50 5.41
C PHE A 165 9.65 -14.54 6.45
N GLU A 166 8.77 -15.50 6.75
CA GLU A 166 9.00 -16.57 7.72
C GLU A 166 10.10 -17.56 7.29
N ASP A 167 10.40 -17.62 5.99
CA ASP A 167 11.44 -18.50 5.43
C ASP A 167 12.82 -17.81 5.41
N LEU A 168 12.90 -16.50 5.73
CA LEU A 168 14.15 -15.75 5.76
C LEU A 168 14.96 -16.12 7.00
N THR A 169 16.28 -16.22 6.81
CA THR A 169 17.20 -16.51 7.92
C THR A 169 17.42 -15.27 8.79
N PRO A 170 17.07 -15.30 10.10
CA PRO A 170 17.39 -14.21 11.00
C PRO A 170 18.90 -14.13 11.23
N ILE A 171 19.45 -12.92 11.17
CA ILE A 171 20.87 -12.63 11.39
C ILE A 171 21.06 -11.74 12.61
N PHE A 172 22.28 -11.74 13.18
CA PHE A 172 22.65 -10.75 14.19
C PHE A 172 22.81 -9.36 13.54
N PRO A 173 22.53 -8.26 14.28
CA PRO A 173 22.66 -6.90 13.79
C PRO A 173 24.12 -6.46 13.71
N ASP A 174 24.85 -6.91 12.71
CA ASP A 174 26.27 -6.63 12.47
C ASP A 174 26.50 -5.37 11.60
N GLU A 175 25.48 -4.91 10.88
CA GLU A 175 25.50 -3.69 10.07
C GLU A 175 24.85 -2.53 10.83
N LYS A 176 25.67 -1.53 11.22
CA LYS A 176 25.21 -0.36 11.98
C LYS A 176 24.42 0.61 11.10
N ILE A 177 23.31 1.11 11.62
CA ILE A 177 22.57 2.24 11.07
C ILE A 177 23.12 3.51 11.71
N THR A 178 23.88 4.32 10.97
CA THR A 178 24.45 5.57 11.46
C THR A 178 23.36 6.65 11.48
N LEU A 179 23.20 7.30 12.63
CA LEU A 179 22.17 8.33 12.84
C LEU A 179 22.75 9.75 12.79
N GLU A 180 24.02 9.93 13.15
CA GLU A 180 24.67 11.25 13.18
C GLU A 180 24.66 11.91 11.80
N THR A 181 24.20 13.17 11.76
CA THR A 181 24.15 13.96 10.53
C THR A 181 24.97 15.23 10.68
N ASP A 182 25.36 15.86 9.58
CA ASP A 182 26.11 17.13 9.57
C ASP A 182 25.27 18.34 9.98
N LYS A 183 23.98 18.17 10.33
CA LYS A 183 23.09 19.26 10.75
C LYS A 183 23.31 19.61 12.22
N PRO A 184 23.77 20.82 12.58
CA PRO A 184 24.20 21.15 13.94
C PRO A 184 23.14 20.99 15.03
N ASN A 185 21.86 21.18 14.72
CA ASN A 185 20.78 21.19 15.72
C ASN A 185 20.26 19.78 16.09
N ASP A 186 20.45 18.77 15.24
CA ASP A 186 19.96 17.41 15.47
C ASP A 186 21.07 16.44 15.83
N SER A 187 22.32 16.78 15.52
CA SER A 187 23.46 15.87 15.58
C SER A 187 23.81 15.38 16.99
N LEU A 188 23.60 16.19 18.05
CA LEU A 188 24.00 15.81 19.40
C LEU A 188 23.22 14.60 19.91
N SER A 189 21.90 14.59 19.79
CA SER A 189 21.07 13.45 20.23
C SER A 189 21.37 12.20 19.42
N GLN A 190 21.52 12.33 18.11
CA GLN A 190 21.89 11.23 17.20
C GLN A 190 23.25 10.66 17.56
N ARG A 191 24.24 11.52 17.77
CA ARG A 191 25.61 11.11 18.16
C ARG A 191 25.64 10.39 19.51
N ILE A 192 24.84 10.85 20.49
CA ILE A 192 24.72 10.17 21.78
C ILE A 192 24.17 8.75 21.58
N VAL A 193 23.13 8.57 20.77
CA VAL A 193 22.58 7.24 20.46
C VAL A 193 23.63 6.41 19.75
N ASP A 194 24.32 6.92 18.76
CA ASP A 194 25.34 6.21 17.99
C ASP A 194 26.52 5.72 18.83
N ILE A 195 26.87 6.44 19.92
CA ILE A 195 27.99 6.09 20.80
C ILE A 195 27.54 5.12 21.90
N PHE A 196 26.40 5.39 22.57
CA PHE A 196 26.01 4.65 23.78
C PHE A 196 25.04 3.50 23.52
N SER A 197 24.24 3.58 22.44
CA SER A 197 23.21 2.60 22.09
C SER A 197 23.07 2.48 20.58
N PRO A 198 24.15 2.07 19.88
CA PRO A 198 24.11 1.96 18.42
C PRO A 198 23.02 0.99 17.97
N VAL A 199 22.35 1.32 16.88
CA VAL A 199 21.29 0.53 16.27
C VAL A 199 21.82 -0.13 15.01
N GLY A 200 21.58 -1.42 14.85
CA GLY A 200 21.93 -2.18 13.63
C GLY A 200 20.72 -2.73 12.91
N LYS A 201 20.90 -3.12 11.65
CA LYS A 201 19.87 -3.79 10.85
C LYS A 201 19.43 -5.08 11.52
N GLY A 202 18.12 -5.30 11.66
CA GLY A 202 17.56 -6.45 12.38
C GLY A 202 17.44 -6.26 13.90
N GLN A 203 17.94 -5.16 14.47
CA GLN A 203 17.86 -4.89 15.91
C GLN A 203 16.48 -4.39 16.33
N ARG A 204 16.09 -4.78 17.54
CA ARG A 204 14.93 -4.22 18.26
C ARG A 204 15.43 -3.36 19.40
N ALA A 205 15.06 -2.09 19.41
CA ALA A 205 15.41 -1.11 20.44
C ALA A 205 14.16 -0.56 21.14
N LEU A 206 14.29 -0.21 22.40
CA LEU A 206 13.23 0.37 23.21
C LEU A 206 13.68 1.70 23.79
N ILE A 207 12.87 2.76 23.57
CA ILE A 207 13.06 4.07 24.16
C ILE A 207 12.11 4.22 25.34
N VAL A 208 12.66 4.23 26.54
CA VAL A 208 11.92 4.41 27.79
C VAL A 208 12.16 5.81 28.34
N SER A 209 11.10 6.57 28.56
CA SER A 209 11.19 7.92 29.12
C SER A 209 9.94 8.26 29.92
N PRO A 210 10.04 9.10 30.97
CA PRO A 210 8.86 9.67 31.61
C PRO A 210 8.09 10.59 30.64
N PRO A 211 6.82 10.89 30.94
CA PRO A 211 6.04 11.86 30.16
C PRO A 211 6.77 13.21 30.04
N LYS A 212 6.65 13.86 28.89
CA LYS A 212 7.24 15.20 28.58
C LYS A 212 8.78 15.26 28.62
N ALA A 213 9.48 14.12 28.53
CA ALA A 213 10.95 14.07 28.49
C ALA A 213 11.56 14.19 27.09
N GLY A 214 10.77 14.51 26.07
CA GLY A 214 11.28 14.71 24.71
C GLY A 214 11.33 13.45 23.84
N LYS A 215 10.62 12.36 24.19
CA LYS A 215 10.57 11.11 23.41
C LYS A 215 10.25 11.35 21.93
N THR A 216 9.21 12.09 21.62
CA THR A 216 8.80 12.39 20.24
C THR A 216 9.86 13.18 19.48
N MET A 217 10.56 14.12 20.17
CA MET A 217 11.68 14.84 19.55
C MET A 217 12.85 13.92 19.23
N LEU A 218 13.16 13.00 20.13
CA LEU A 218 14.20 11.99 19.88
C LEU A 218 13.83 11.08 18.71
N LEU A 219 12.58 10.62 18.63
CA LEU A 219 12.10 9.80 17.51
C LEU A 219 12.21 10.54 16.17
N LYS A 220 11.86 11.83 16.11
CA LYS A 220 12.06 12.66 14.92
C LYS A 220 13.54 12.78 14.54
N SER A 221 14.39 13.01 15.52
CA SER A 221 15.84 13.08 15.31
C SER A 221 16.39 11.78 14.75
N ILE A 222 15.98 10.62 15.30
CA ILE A 222 16.35 9.30 14.78
C ILE A 222 15.82 9.11 13.36
N ALA A 223 14.54 9.44 13.10
CA ALA A 223 13.94 9.34 11.78
C ALA A 223 14.74 10.13 10.73
N ASN A 224 15.04 11.37 11.04
CA ASN A 224 15.82 12.24 10.16
C ASN A 224 17.27 11.74 9.95
N GLY A 225 17.88 11.15 10.97
CA GLY A 225 19.19 10.52 10.84
C GLY A 225 19.17 9.33 9.89
N ILE A 226 18.17 8.46 10.03
CA ILE A 226 17.99 7.29 9.16
C ILE A 226 17.82 7.72 7.70
N THR A 227 16.87 8.60 7.41
CA THR A 227 16.56 9.01 6.03
C THR A 227 17.66 9.84 5.39
N SER A 228 18.45 10.59 6.18
CA SER A 228 19.58 11.36 5.65
C SER A 228 20.76 10.47 5.25
N ASN A 229 21.04 9.43 6.02
CA ASN A 229 22.22 8.59 5.82
C ASN A 229 21.96 7.29 5.05
N ASN A 230 20.71 6.80 5.04
CA ASN A 230 20.35 5.50 4.46
C ASN A 230 19.16 5.68 3.51
N LYS A 231 19.43 6.12 2.29
CA LYS A 231 18.40 6.43 1.29
C LYS A 231 17.65 5.19 0.78
N ASP A 232 18.27 4.02 0.89
CA ASP A 232 17.69 2.76 0.41
C ASP A 232 16.79 2.10 1.47
N VAL A 233 16.75 2.64 2.70
CA VAL A 233 15.91 2.15 3.80
C VAL A 233 14.52 2.73 3.72
N HIS A 234 13.50 1.89 3.74
CA HIS A 234 12.12 2.33 3.88
C HIS A 234 11.78 2.60 5.35
N LEU A 235 11.58 3.86 5.69
CA LEU A 235 11.21 4.28 7.03
C LEU A 235 9.69 4.29 7.19
N MET A 236 9.19 3.50 8.14
CA MET A 236 7.78 3.51 8.58
C MET A 236 7.69 4.11 9.97
N VAL A 237 6.81 5.09 10.17
CA VAL A 237 6.51 5.66 11.48
C VAL A 237 5.09 5.29 11.85
N LEU A 238 4.93 4.48 12.90
CA LEU A 238 3.65 3.97 13.37
C LEU A 238 3.23 4.67 14.66
N LEU A 239 2.19 5.50 14.56
CA LEU A 239 1.67 6.30 15.66
C LEU A 239 0.34 5.73 16.14
N ILE A 240 0.32 5.14 17.34
CA ILE A 240 -0.86 4.46 17.88
C ILE A 240 -1.40 5.21 19.10
N GLY A 241 -2.65 5.70 18.95
CA GLY A 241 -3.34 6.46 19.98
C GLY A 241 -2.73 7.84 20.24
N GLU A 242 -1.87 8.37 19.38
CA GLU A 242 -1.32 9.72 19.50
C GLU A 242 -2.33 10.78 19.04
N ARG A 243 -2.05 12.06 19.38
CA ARG A 243 -2.96 13.16 19.05
C ARG A 243 -2.88 13.52 17.57
N PRO A 244 -4.00 13.94 16.92
CA PRO A 244 -4.00 14.31 15.49
C PRO A 244 -2.98 15.40 15.13
N GLU A 245 -2.75 16.37 16.04
CA GLU A 245 -1.74 17.40 15.85
C GLU A 245 -0.30 16.85 15.86
N GLU A 246 0.00 15.85 16.70
CA GLU A 246 1.30 15.18 16.76
C GLU A 246 1.54 14.33 15.49
N VAL A 247 0.49 13.68 14.99
CA VAL A 247 0.54 12.95 13.70
C VAL A 247 0.84 13.90 12.54
N THR A 248 0.16 15.06 12.52
CA THR A 248 0.38 16.06 11.47
C THR A 248 1.78 16.64 11.52
N ASP A 249 2.30 16.90 12.71
CA ASP A 249 3.64 17.40 12.94
C ASP A 249 4.71 16.37 12.52
N MET A 250 4.50 15.08 12.83
CA MET A 250 5.38 13.99 12.38
C MET A 250 5.42 13.88 10.85
N ARG A 251 4.27 13.91 10.19
CA ARG A 251 4.16 13.88 8.72
C ARG A 251 4.88 15.02 8.01
N ARG A 252 4.94 16.19 8.66
CA ARG A 252 5.65 17.36 8.13
C ARG A 252 7.15 17.36 8.40
N SER A 253 7.56 16.67 9.47
CA SER A 253 8.94 16.72 10.00
C SER A 253 9.79 15.55 9.55
N VAL A 254 9.19 14.45 9.08
CA VAL A 254 9.88 13.19 8.77
C VAL A 254 9.61 12.80 7.34
N GLU A 255 10.65 12.43 6.61
CA GLU A 255 10.59 11.84 5.28
C GLU A 255 10.44 10.31 5.42
N GLY A 256 9.20 9.82 5.33
CA GLY A 256 8.88 8.40 5.51
C GLY A 256 7.38 8.13 5.45
N GLU A 257 7.01 6.87 5.47
CA GLU A 257 5.61 6.43 5.49
C GLU A 257 5.04 6.57 6.92
N VAL A 258 4.18 7.58 7.17
CA VAL A 258 3.56 7.80 8.48
C VAL A 258 2.17 7.17 8.50
N ILE A 259 2.05 6.09 9.23
CA ILE A 259 0.81 5.35 9.50
C ILE A 259 0.35 5.72 10.91
N ALA A 260 -0.91 6.08 11.06
CA ALA A 260 -1.41 6.51 12.35
C ALA A 260 -2.85 6.04 12.59
N SER A 261 -3.12 5.68 13.85
CA SER A 261 -4.45 5.57 14.40
C SER A 261 -4.51 6.44 15.65
N THR A 262 -5.32 7.51 15.60
CA THR A 262 -5.35 8.55 16.63
C THR A 262 -6.23 8.17 17.82
N PHE A 263 -6.07 8.83 18.96
CA PHE A 263 -6.76 8.47 20.22
C PHE A 263 -8.28 8.59 20.14
N ASP A 264 -8.80 9.34 19.20
CA ASP A 264 -10.24 9.54 18.92
C ASP A 264 -10.85 8.44 18.03
N GLU A 265 -10.00 7.57 17.45
CA GLU A 265 -10.44 6.42 16.67
C GLU A 265 -10.76 5.22 17.56
N PRO A 266 -11.61 4.26 17.10
CA PRO A 266 -11.91 3.04 17.84
C PRO A 266 -10.67 2.23 18.19
N VAL A 267 -10.69 1.57 19.35
CA VAL A 267 -9.54 0.77 19.83
C VAL A 267 -9.20 -0.39 18.90
N GLU A 268 -10.22 -0.98 18.26
CA GLU A 268 -10.04 -2.05 17.28
C GLU A 268 -9.24 -1.57 16.05
N ASP A 269 -9.33 -0.28 15.71
CA ASP A 269 -8.54 0.27 14.60
C ASP A 269 -7.06 0.40 14.96
N HIS A 270 -6.71 0.59 16.24
CA HIS A 270 -5.31 0.60 16.69
C HIS A 270 -4.61 -0.75 16.42
N THR A 271 -5.27 -1.85 16.75
CA THR A 271 -4.73 -3.20 16.50
C THR A 271 -4.72 -3.52 15.02
N ARG A 272 -5.82 -3.28 14.31
CA ARG A 272 -5.95 -3.52 12.86
C ARG A 272 -4.89 -2.77 12.04
N VAL A 273 -4.73 -1.48 12.29
CA VAL A 273 -3.72 -0.64 11.58
C VAL A 273 -2.32 -1.16 11.84
N THR A 274 -2.02 -1.57 13.08
CA THR A 274 -0.71 -2.13 13.43
C THR A 274 -0.44 -3.46 12.72
N GLU A 275 -1.42 -4.36 12.67
CA GLU A 275 -1.30 -5.64 11.98
C GLU A 275 -1.08 -5.46 10.47
N VAL A 276 -1.86 -4.59 9.84
CA VAL A 276 -1.68 -4.30 8.40
C VAL A 276 -0.33 -3.64 8.13
N ALA A 277 0.12 -2.72 8.99
CA ALA A 277 1.44 -2.10 8.87
C ALA A 277 2.57 -3.11 9.01
N LEU A 278 2.46 -4.07 9.94
CA LEU A 278 3.43 -5.15 10.11
C LEU A 278 3.47 -6.06 8.87
N GLU A 279 2.32 -6.46 8.36
CA GLU A 279 2.27 -7.26 7.13
C GLU A 279 2.88 -6.51 5.95
N ARG A 280 2.61 -5.18 5.82
CA ARG A 280 3.25 -4.35 4.79
C ARG A 280 4.77 -4.33 4.93
N ALA A 281 5.30 -4.17 6.15
CA ALA A 281 6.74 -4.21 6.40
C ALA A 281 7.36 -5.55 5.97
N LYS A 282 6.71 -6.67 6.30
CA LYS A 282 7.14 -8.00 5.83
C LYS A 282 7.18 -8.09 4.31
N ARG A 283 6.16 -7.57 3.62
CA ARG A 283 6.11 -7.58 2.12
C ARG A 283 7.23 -6.75 1.50
N LEU A 284 7.60 -5.63 2.12
CA LEU A 284 8.73 -4.81 1.66
C LEU A 284 10.06 -5.57 1.84
N VAL A 285 10.26 -6.23 2.96
CA VAL A 285 11.46 -7.06 3.19
C VAL A 285 11.54 -8.23 2.22
N GLU A 286 10.41 -8.91 1.92
CA GLU A 286 10.35 -9.95 0.89
C GLU A 286 10.70 -9.43 -0.52
N ALA A 287 10.45 -8.14 -0.76
CA ALA A 287 10.83 -7.45 -1.99
C ALA A 287 12.31 -7.01 -2.02
N GLY A 288 13.06 -7.25 -0.94
CA GLY A 288 14.48 -6.91 -0.82
C GLY A 288 14.74 -5.49 -0.33
N THR A 289 13.75 -4.82 0.25
CA THR A 289 13.90 -3.48 0.83
C THR A 289 14.16 -3.56 2.32
N ASP A 290 15.19 -2.90 2.83
CA ASP A 290 15.43 -2.75 4.27
C ASP A 290 14.35 -1.85 4.88
N VAL A 291 13.75 -2.28 5.99
CA VAL A 291 12.67 -1.54 6.64
C VAL A 291 13.02 -1.20 8.09
N VAL A 292 12.84 0.05 8.44
CA VAL A 292 12.91 0.50 9.83
C VAL A 292 11.53 0.99 10.28
N ILE A 293 11.05 0.46 11.40
CA ILE A 293 9.78 0.86 12.02
C ILE A 293 10.04 1.63 13.30
N LEU A 294 9.63 2.88 13.34
CA LEU A 294 9.57 3.70 14.56
C LEU A 294 8.16 3.70 15.10
N MET A 295 7.94 3.20 16.32
CA MET A 295 6.60 3.10 16.92
C MET A 295 6.45 4.02 18.13
N ASP A 296 5.41 4.82 18.16
CA ASP A 296 4.92 5.59 19.30
C ASP A 296 3.40 5.37 19.47
N SER A 297 2.90 4.67 20.49
CA SER A 297 3.66 4.03 21.56
C SER A 297 3.22 2.57 21.77
N VAL A 298 4.19 1.72 22.09
CA VAL A 298 3.94 0.30 22.45
C VAL A 298 2.99 0.18 23.64
N THR A 299 3.03 1.13 24.61
CA THR A 299 2.15 1.12 25.78
C THR A 299 0.67 1.23 25.38
N ARG A 300 0.34 2.09 24.42
CA ARG A 300 -1.04 2.27 23.95
C ARG A 300 -1.50 1.07 23.12
N LEU A 301 -0.61 0.52 22.31
CA LEU A 301 -0.88 -0.70 21.57
C LEU A 301 -1.16 -1.89 22.50
N ALA A 302 -0.31 -2.09 23.52
CA ALA A 302 -0.52 -3.16 24.50
C ALA A 302 -1.85 -3.00 25.23
N ARG A 303 -2.25 -1.78 25.55
CA ARG A 303 -3.57 -1.49 26.13
C ARG A 303 -4.70 -1.86 25.16
N ALA A 304 -4.57 -1.57 23.87
CA ALA A 304 -5.58 -1.91 22.87
C ALA A 304 -5.77 -3.42 22.73
N TYR A 305 -4.72 -4.21 22.86
CA TYR A 305 -4.82 -5.68 22.85
C TYR A 305 -5.39 -6.28 24.15
N ASN A 306 -5.43 -5.51 25.24
CA ASN A 306 -5.95 -5.98 26.53
C ASN A 306 -7.43 -5.61 26.78
N LEU A 307 -8.05 -4.84 25.88
CA LEU A 307 -9.46 -4.47 25.93
C LEU A 307 -10.30 -5.41 25.08
#